data_2326c7a70dcd8e6a9a4fdd7a1f1c2fc7
#
_entry.id   2326c7a70dcd8e6a9a4fdd7a1f1c2fc7
#
_cell.length_a   1.000
_cell.length_b   1.000
_cell.length_c   1.000
_cell.angle_alpha   90.00
_cell.angle_beta   90.00
_cell.angle_gamma   90.00
#
_symmetry.space_group_name_H-M   'P 1'
#
loop_
_entity.id
_entity.type
_entity.pdbx_description
1 polymer ?
#
loop_
_entity_poly.entity_id
_entity_poly.type
_entity_poly.pdbx_seq_one_letter_code
_entity_poly.pdbx_strand_id
1 'polypeptide(L)'
;MAAATGSLLLRAPWSGIFSAHPLASALSIAGALFCLALLVKVLFFSFPTDNAYLAGGVSPAVTTGQYALCRHPGVLWFAGFYLALFALTRTSQMLWAFLLFTAADVLYVVLQDRYVFPKTLSGYADYQKTTPFLIPTPTSLRAMLRKQP
;
A
#
# COMPACT_ATOMS: atom_id res chain seq x y z
N MET A 1 -2.66 11.94 8.66
CA MET A 1 -1.42 11.54 7.95
C MET A 1 -1.03 12.53 6.85
N ALA A 2 -1.85 12.80 5.83
CA ALA A 2 -1.49 13.69 4.70
C ALA A 2 -0.99 15.08 5.12
N ALA A 3 -1.67 15.76 6.05
CA ALA A 3 -1.25 17.08 6.55
C ALA A 3 0.10 17.04 7.28
N ALA A 4 0.35 16.00 8.08
CA ALA A 4 1.63 15.83 8.76
C ALA A 4 2.77 15.57 7.76
N THR A 5 2.53 14.71 6.77
CA THR A 5 3.49 14.45 5.69
C THR A 5 3.79 15.72 4.90
N GLY A 6 2.76 16.50 4.54
CA GLY A 6 2.93 17.77 3.85
C GLY A 6 3.79 18.77 4.64
N SER A 7 3.55 18.90 5.94
CA SER A 7 4.34 19.80 6.80
C SER A 7 5.81 19.36 6.92
N LEU A 8 6.08 18.06 6.97
CA LEU A 8 7.44 17.52 6.99
C LEU A 8 8.18 17.78 5.68
N LEU A 9 7.48 17.59 4.56
CA LEU A 9 8.05 17.87 3.24
C LEU A 9 8.36 19.36 3.06
N LEU A 10 7.47 20.26 3.48
CA LEU A 10 7.71 21.72 3.38
C LEU A 10 8.92 22.19 4.18
N ARG A 11 9.28 21.50 5.27
CA ARG A 11 10.43 21.82 6.11
C ARG A 11 11.74 21.13 5.70
N ALA A 12 11.72 20.28 4.69
CA ALA A 12 12.91 19.56 4.24
C ALA A 12 13.92 20.52 3.56
N PRO A 13 15.24 20.33 3.75
CA PRO A 13 16.29 21.16 3.15
C PRO A 13 16.52 20.78 1.67
N TRP A 14 15.54 21.09 0.81
CA TRP A 14 15.51 20.64 -0.59
C TRP A 14 16.75 20.99 -1.40
N SER A 15 17.28 22.21 -1.27
CA SER A 15 18.45 22.67 -2.04
C SER A 15 19.68 21.78 -1.79
N GLY A 16 19.93 21.41 -0.53
CA GLY A 16 21.05 20.53 -0.19
C GLY A 16 20.86 19.08 -0.64
N ILE A 17 19.63 18.59 -0.60
CA ILE A 17 19.30 17.20 -0.98
C ILE A 17 19.58 16.96 -2.47
N PHE A 18 19.09 17.86 -3.34
CA PHE A 18 19.22 17.69 -4.79
C PHE A 18 20.67 17.90 -5.27
N SER A 19 21.41 18.84 -4.69
CA SER A 19 22.78 19.12 -5.07
C SER A 19 23.76 18.02 -4.66
N ALA A 20 23.57 17.41 -3.49
CA ALA A 20 24.48 16.41 -2.98
C ALA A 20 24.32 15.02 -3.65
N HIS A 21 23.09 14.63 -4.02
CA HIS A 21 22.82 13.28 -4.55
C HIS A 21 21.72 13.29 -5.62
N PRO A 22 21.95 13.86 -6.80
CA PRO A 22 20.89 14.07 -7.80
C PRO A 22 20.26 12.76 -8.29
N LEU A 23 21.07 11.72 -8.55
CA LEU A 23 20.57 10.44 -9.02
C LEU A 23 19.72 9.72 -7.95
N ALA A 24 20.20 9.70 -6.70
CA ALA A 24 19.46 9.09 -5.60
C ALA A 24 18.14 9.82 -5.33
N SER A 25 18.13 11.15 -5.44
CA SER A 25 16.92 11.96 -5.32
C SER A 25 15.92 11.68 -6.43
N ALA A 26 16.40 11.59 -7.68
CA ALA A 26 15.55 11.24 -8.83
C ALA A 26 14.93 9.84 -8.69
N LEU A 27 15.72 8.85 -8.29
CA LEU A 27 15.22 7.48 -8.03
C LEU A 27 14.22 7.45 -6.87
N SER A 28 14.44 8.21 -5.81
CA SER A 28 13.51 8.29 -4.69
C SER A 28 12.18 8.93 -5.09
N ILE A 29 12.21 9.98 -5.89
CA ILE A 29 10.99 10.62 -6.44
C ILE A 29 10.25 9.64 -7.34
N ALA A 30 10.94 8.99 -8.28
CA ALA A 30 10.34 8.01 -9.17
C ALA A 30 9.70 6.85 -8.38
N GLY A 31 10.40 6.34 -7.36
CA GLY A 31 9.89 5.30 -6.46
C GLY A 31 8.66 5.76 -5.67
N ALA A 32 8.66 6.99 -5.15
CA ALA A 32 7.51 7.53 -4.44
C ALA A 32 6.29 7.68 -5.37
N LEU A 33 6.47 8.22 -6.55
CA LEU A 33 5.39 8.37 -7.55
C LEU A 33 4.85 7.00 -8.00
N PHE A 34 5.73 6.03 -8.23
CA PHE A 34 5.34 4.66 -8.57
C PHE A 34 4.52 4.00 -7.46
N CYS A 35 5.00 4.04 -6.20
CA CYS A 35 4.26 3.49 -5.07
C CYS A 35 2.93 4.21 -4.85
N LEU A 36 2.89 5.53 -5.00
CA LEU A 36 1.67 6.31 -4.90
C LEU A 36 0.66 5.92 -5.99
N ALA A 37 1.09 5.76 -7.23
CA ALA A 37 0.22 5.33 -8.33
C ALA A 37 -0.38 3.94 -8.07
N LEU A 38 0.43 2.98 -7.59
CA LEU A 38 -0.05 1.65 -7.23
C LEU A 38 -0.98 1.67 -6.01
N LEU A 39 -0.72 2.51 -5.03
CA LEU A 39 -1.59 2.71 -3.87
C LEU A 39 -2.95 3.27 -4.31
N VAL A 40 -2.97 4.31 -5.13
CA VAL A 40 -4.21 4.88 -5.71
C VAL A 40 -4.96 3.81 -6.51
N LYS A 41 -4.26 3.02 -7.32
CA LYS A 41 -4.87 1.92 -8.08
C LYS A 41 -5.55 0.90 -7.15
N VAL A 42 -4.90 0.50 -6.06
CA VAL A 42 -5.48 -0.44 -5.08
C VAL A 42 -6.71 0.15 -4.40
N LEU A 43 -6.65 1.41 -3.97
CA LEU A 43 -7.71 2.01 -3.17
C LEU A 43 -8.96 2.38 -3.99
N PHE A 44 -8.78 2.82 -5.24
CA PHE A 44 -9.88 3.38 -6.02
C PHE A 44 -10.30 2.56 -7.23
N PHE A 45 -9.42 1.75 -7.79
CA PHE A 45 -9.68 1.05 -9.06
C PHE A 45 -9.72 -0.47 -8.95
N SER A 46 -9.50 -1.02 -7.74
CA SER A 46 -9.50 -2.47 -7.56
C SER A 46 -10.81 -3.03 -7.04
N PHE A 47 -11.76 -2.17 -6.65
CA PHE A 47 -13.09 -2.60 -6.22
C PHE A 47 -14.07 -2.47 -7.39
N PRO A 48 -14.91 -3.50 -7.63
CA PRO A 48 -16.03 -3.36 -8.57
C PRO A 48 -16.91 -2.20 -8.10
N THR A 49 -17.19 -1.26 -9.00
CA THR A 49 -18.08 -0.12 -8.73
C THR A 49 -19.54 -0.53 -8.63
N ASP A 50 -19.84 -1.83 -8.79
CA ASP A 50 -21.19 -2.34 -8.68
C ASP A 50 -21.70 -2.18 -7.25
N ASN A 51 -22.90 -1.64 -7.16
CA ASN A 51 -23.63 -1.17 -5.98
C ASN A 51 -23.80 -2.17 -4.81
N ALA A 52 -23.14 -3.32 -4.84
CA ALA A 52 -23.21 -4.34 -3.79
C ALA A 52 -22.75 -3.83 -2.41
N TYR A 53 -21.74 -2.94 -2.37
CA TYR A 53 -21.32 -2.29 -1.13
C TYR A 53 -22.36 -1.30 -0.56
N LEU A 54 -23.12 -0.64 -1.45
CA LEU A 54 -24.14 0.32 -1.07
C LEU A 54 -25.48 -0.36 -0.72
N ALA A 55 -25.70 -1.59 -1.19
CA ALA A 55 -26.93 -2.34 -0.99
C ALA A 55 -26.94 -3.21 0.29
N GLY A 56 -25.91 -3.14 1.15
CA GLY A 56 -25.80 -3.93 2.39
C GLY A 56 -25.61 -5.44 2.17
N GLY A 57 -25.25 -5.86 0.96
CA GLY A 57 -24.98 -7.24 0.60
C GLY A 57 -23.53 -7.66 0.91
N VAL A 58 -23.31 -8.97 1.09
CA VAL A 58 -21.96 -9.55 1.24
C VAL A 58 -21.32 -9.59 -0.14
N SER A 59 -20.28 -8.76 -0.36
CA SER A 59 -19.55 -8.71 -1.64
C SER A 59 -18.52 -9.83 -1.76
N PRO A 60 -18.25 -10.36 -2.97
CA PRO A 60 -17.18 -11.35 -3.14
C PRO A 60 -15.80 -10.73 -2.90
N ALA A 61 -14.90 -11.50 -2.30
CA ALA A 61 -13.51 -11.07 -2.13
C ALA A 61 -12.82 -10.92 -3.49
N VAL A 62 -12.18 -9.77 -3.73
CA VAL A 62 -11.35 -9.55 -4.93
C VAL A 62 -10.05 -10.34 -4.78
N THR A 63 -9.78 -11.27 -5.71
CA THR A 63 -8.64 -12.20 -5.65
C THR A 63 -7.71 -12.08 -6.87
N THR A 64 -7.93 -11.08 -7.73
CA THR A 64 -7.19 -10.87 -8.98
C THR A 64 -6.29 -9.63 -8.91
N GLY A 65 -5.45 -9.43 -9.92
CA GLY A 65 -4.56 -8.29 -10.00
C GLY A 65 -3.60 -8.22 -8.79
N GLN A 66 -3.51 -7.07 -8.15
CA GLN A 66 -2.62 -6.86 -7.00
C GLN A 66 -3.03 -7.68 -5.77
N TYR A 67 -4.31 -8.04 -5.64
CA TYR A 67 -4.82 -8.90 -4.57
C TYR A 67 -4.45 -10.39 -4.74
N ALA A 68 -3.98 -10.79 -5.93
CA ALA A 68 -3.34 -12.09 -6.10
C ALA A 68 -1.91 -12.13 -5.53
N LEU A 69 -1.25 -10.96 -5.36
CA LEU A 69 0.09 -10.84 -4.81
C LEU A 69 0.10 -11.08 -3.29
N CYS A 70 -0.75 -10.37 -2.59
CA CYS A 70 -1.02 -10.52 -1.14
C CYS A 70 -2.39 -9.92 -0.82
N ARG A 71 -2.93 -10.24 0.36
CA ARG A 71 -4.26 -9.78 0.76
C ARG A 71 -4.34 -8.28 1.02
N HIS A 72 -3.23 -7.65 1.42
CA HIS A 72 -3.15 -6.21 1.73
C HIS A 72 -2.05 -5.50 0.93
N PRO A 73 -2.15 -5.45 -0.41
CA PRO A 73 -1.13 -4.83 -1.24
C PRO A 73 -0.98 -3.32 -0.98
N GLY A 74 -2.04 -2.65 -0.52
CA GLY A 74 -2.00 -1.24 -0.15
C GLY A 74 -0.94 -0.90 0.88
N VAL A 75 -0.73 -1.77 1.88
CA VAL A 75 0.29 -1.58 2.92
C VAL A 75 1.70 -1.58 2.32
N LEU A 76 1.97 -2.45 1.33
CA LEU A 76 3.28 -2.49 0.68
C LEU A 76 3.58 -1.19 -0.06
N TRP A 77 2.61 -0.69 -0.81
CA TRP A 77 2.76 0.55 -1.57
C TRP A 77 2.80 1.77 -0.66
N PHE A 78 2.03 1.78 0.42
CA PHE A 78 2.07 2.81 1.45
C PHE A 78 3.44 2.86 2.15
N ALA A 79 3.96 1.72 2.60
CA ALA A 79 5.29 1.61 3.19
C ALA A 79 6.38 2.01 2.20
N GLY A 80 6.30 1.55 0.94
CA GLY A 80 7.23 1.91 -0.12
C GLY A 80 7.24 3.41 -0.42
N PHE A 81 6.07 4.04 -0.42
CA PHE A 81 5.94 5.49 -0.59
C PHE A 81 6.67 6.26 0.52
N TYR A 82 6.41 5.95 1.80
CA TYR A 82 7.08 6.62 2.92
C TYR A 82 8.58 6.32 3.00
N LEU A 83 8.98 5.09 2.64
CA LEU A 83 10.40 4.74 2.54
C LEU A 83 11.11 5.56 1.47
N ALA A 84 10.48 5.76 0.31
CA ALA A 84 11.03 6.61 -0.76
C ALA A 84 11.10 8.09 -0.33
N LEU A 85 10.11 8.60 0.41
CA LEU A 85 10.15 9.95 0.98
C LEU A 85 11.27 10.08 2.03
N PHE A 86 11.48 9.07 2.86
CA PHE A 86 12.60 9.05 3.79
C PHE A 86 13.94 9.04 3.04
N ALA A 87 14.09 8.20 2.02
CA ALA A 87 15.30 8.15 1.21
C ALA A 87 15.59 9.48 0.49
N LEU A 88 14.55 10.21 0.11
CA LEU A 88 14.65 11.53 -0.50
C LEU A 88 15.08 12.59 0.52
N THR A 89 14.39 12.68 1.67
CA THR A 89 14.58 13.76 2.64
C THR A 89 15.70 13.51 3.64
N ARG A 90 15.99 12.23 3.93
CA ARG A 90 17.00 11.75 4.91
C ARG A 90 16.86 12.38 6.30
N THR A 91 15.66 12.77 6.67
CA THR A 91 15.38 13.38 7.97
C THR A 91 14.87 12.36 8.98
N SER A 92 15.22 12.50 10.24
CA SER A 92 14.74 11.63 11.32
C SER A 92 13.22 11.71 11.49
N GLN A 93 12.62 12.87 11.26
CA GLN A 93 11.16 13.04 11.30
C GLN A 93 10.47 12.18 10.24
N MET A 94 11.01 12.12 9.01
CA MET A 94 10.44 11.27 7.96
C MET A 94 10.64 9.79 8.25
N LEU A 95 11.77 9.40 8.89
CA LEU A 95 11.97 8.04 9.36
C LEU A 95 10.90 7.65 10.40
N TRP A 96 10.65 8.50 11.38
CA TRP A 96 9.59 8.25 12.36
C TRP A 96 8.20 8.21 11.73
N ALA A 97 7.92 9.08 10.76
CA ALA A 97 6.67 9.03 10.00
C ALA A 97 6.51 7.70 9.25
N PHE A 98 7.56 7.23 8.57
CA PHE A 98 7.58 5.92 7.91
C PHE A 98 7.28 4.80 8.90
N LEU A 99 8.00 4.72 10.02
CA LEU A 99 7.84 3.64 11.00
C LEU A 99 6.46 3.65 11.65
N LEU A 100 6.02 4.80 12.16
CA LEU A 100 4.77 4.91 12.90
C LEU A 100 3.54 4.74 11.99
N PHE A 101 3.54 5.34 10.81
CA PHE A 101 2.39 5.24 9.90
C PHE A 101 2.29 3.85 9.28
N THR A 102 3.41 3.22 8.92
CA THR A 102 3.42 1.84 8.45
C THR A 102 2.97 0.87 9.55
N ALA A 103 3.44 1.04 10.79
CA ALA A 103 3.00 0.21 11.91
C ALA A 103 1.49 0.36 12.18
N ALA A 104 0.98 1.59 12.14
CA ALA A 104 -0.46 1.84 12.31
C ALA A 104 -1.29 1.22 11.18
N ASP A 105 -0.81 1.30 9.93
CA ASP A 105 -1.48 0.69 8.78
C ASP A 105 -1.48 -0.84 8.87
N VAL A 106 -0.34 -1.45 9.24
CA VAL A 106 -0.26 -2.90 9.50
C VAL A 106 -1.24 -3.32 10.60
N LEU A 107 -1.32 -2.59 11.71
CA LEU A 107 -2.26 -2.88 12.77
C LEU A 107 -3.71 -2.79 12.27
N TYR A 108 -4.02 -1.78 11.49
CA TYR A 108 -5.34 -1.58 10.90
C TYR A 108 -5.75 -2.75 10.00
N VAL A 109 -4.86 -3.19 9.08
CA VAL A 109 -5.18 -4.31 8.19
C VAL A 109 -5.21 -5.67 8.92
N VAL A 110 -4.47 -5.84 10.02
CA VAL A 110 -4.61 -7.02 10.89
C VAL A 110 -6.01 -7.08 11.50
N LEU A 111 -6.54 -5.95 11.96
CA LEU A 111 -7.90 -5.87 12.48
C LEU A 111 -8.94 -6.14 11.38
N GLN A 112 -8.75 -5.59 10.19
CA GLN A 112 -9.62 -5.87 9.05
C GLN A 112 -9.61 -7.35 8.64
N ASP A 113 -8.41 -7.96 8.53
CA ASP A 113 -8.24 -9.35 8.12
C ASP A 113 -8.87 -10.35 9.11
N ARG A 114 -8.81 -10.03 10.40
CA ARG A 114 -9.31 -10.92 11.47
C ARG A 114 -10.79 -10.73 11.80
N TYR A 115 -11.27 -9.50 11.78
CA TYR A 115 -12.58 -9.19 12.38
C TYR A 115 -13.59 -8.62 11.37
N VAL A 116 -13.14 -7.95 10.31
CA VAL A 116 -14.03 -7.25 9.37
C VAL A 116 -14.29 -8.12 8.14
N PHE A 117 -13.25 -8.45 7.39
CA PHE A 117 -13.37 -9.11 6.10
C PHE A 117 -14.00 -10.51 6.15
N PRO A 118 -13.76 -11.38 7.18
CA PRO A 118 -14.47 -12.64 7.29
C PRO A 118 -15.98 -12.52 7.44
N LYS A 119 -16.46 -11.36 7.90
CA LYS A 119 -17.90 -11.07 8.09
C LYS A 119 -18.53 -10.32 6.93
N THR A 120 -17.74 -9.59 6.15
CA THR A 120 -18.22 -8.69 5.11
C THR A 120 -17.96 -9.17 3.68
N LEU A 121 -17.02 -10.11 3.51
CA LEU A 121 -16.63 -10.62 2.20
C LEU A 121 -16.91 -12.12 2.08
N SER A 122 -17.67 -12.50 1.05
CA SER A 122 -17.89 -13.92 0.73
C SER A 122 -16.62 -14.55 0.12
N GLY A 123 -16.36 -15.83 0.47
CA GLY A 123 -15.17 -16.54 0.00
C GLY A 123 -13.85 -16.09 0.65
N TYR A 124 -13.90 -15.19 1.65
CA TYR A 124 -12.69 -14.66 2.27
C TYR A 124 -11.85 -15.74 2.96
N ALA A 125 -12.48 -16.73 3.60
CA ALA A 125 -11.79 -17.84 4.25
C ALA A 125 -10.92 -18.66 3.28
N ASP A 126 -11.39 -18.90 2.06
CA ASP A 126 -10.62 -19.62 1.04
C ASP A 126 -9.54 -18.72 0.43
N TYR A 127 -9.80 -17.43 0.29
CA TYR A 127 -8.80 -16.45 -0.09
C TYR A 127 -7.66 -16.37 0.94
N GLN A 128 -7.95 -16.43 2.23
CA GLN A 128 -6.94 -16.51 3.30
C GLN A 128 -6.01 -17.73 3.19
N LYS A 129 -6.52 -18.88 2.76
CA LYS A 129 -5.73 -20.11 2.61
C LYS A 129 -4.78 -20.06 1.40
N THR A 130 -5.16 -19.35 0.36
CA THR A 130 -4.46 -19.37 -0.94
C THR A 130 -3.53 -18.18 -1.16
N THR A 131 -3.76 -17.06 -0.45
CA THR A 131 -3.03 -15.81 -0.68
C THR A 131 -2.37 -15.33 0.62
N PRO A 132 -1.06 -14.99 0.59
CA PRO A 132 -0.35 -14.55 1.78
C PRO A 132 -0.91 -13.23 2.33
N PHE A 133 -0.78 -13.03 3.64
CA PHE A 133 -1.31 -11.85 4.33
C PHE A 133 -0.69 -10.54 3.80
N LEU A 134 0.63 -10.39 3.88
CA LEU A 134 1.34 -9.17 3.55
C LEU A 134 2.57 -9.41 2.68
N ILE A 135 3.41 -10.40 3.05
CA ILE A 135 4.68 -10.65 2.36
C ILE A 135 4.43 -11.52 1.12
N PRO A 136 4.70 -11.00 -0.10
CA PRO A 136 4.54 -11.77 -1.33
C PRO A 136 5.42 -13.02 -1.35
N THR A 137 4.89 -14.10 -1.91
CA THR A 137 5.61 -15.34 -2.16
C THR A 137 5.89 -15.51 -3.67
N PRO A 138 6.87 -16.33 -4.07
CA PRO A 138 7.08 -16.63 -5.50
C PRO A 138 5.84 -17.20 -6.20
N THR A 139 5.03 -17.96 -5.46
CA THR A 139 3.76 -18.51 -5.96
C THR A 139 2.70 -17.43 -6.17
N SER A 140 2.55 -16.48 -5.21
CA SER A 140 1.60 -15.38 -5.33
C SER A 140 2.01 -14.39 -6.43
N LEU A 141 3.32 -14.18 -6.64
CA LEU A 141 3.82 -13.36 -7.74
C LEU A 141 3.46 -13.96 -9.10
N ARG A 142 3.66 -15.28 -9.26
CA ARG A 142 3.24 -16.00 -10.47
C ARG A 142 1.72 -15.94 -10.68
N ALA A 143 0.95 -16.06 -9.59
CA ALA A 143 -0.51 -15.95 -9.64
C ALA A 143 -0.97 -14.56 -10.10
N MET A 144 -0.33 -13.50 -9.61
CA MET A 144 -0.60 -12.13 -10.04
C MET A 144 -0.34 -11.92 -11.54
N LEU A 145 0.77 -12.47 -12.06
CA LEU A 145 1.11 -12.36 -13.48
C LEU A 145 0.15 -13.15 -14.40
N ARG A 146 -0.44 -14.25 -13.90
CA ARG A 146 -1.38 -15.08 -14.66
C ARG A 146 -2.83 -14.60 -14.58
N LYS A 147 -3.23 -13.99 -13.46
CA LYS A 147 -4.59 -13.52 -13.17
C LYS A 147 -4.72 -12.00 -13.36
N GLN A 148 -4.12 -11.46 -14.41
CA GLN A 148 -4.45 -10.09 -14.82
C GLN A 148 -5.90 -10.08 -15.34
N PRO A 149 -6.69 -9.05 -15.02
CA PRO A 149 -8.08 -8.92 -15.47
C PRO A 149 -8.17 -8.78 -16.97
#